data_5ba179409e90b8b24a374b40eec0ad72
#
_entry.id   5ba179409e90b8b24a374b40eec0ad72
#
_cell.length_a   1.000
_cell.length_b   1.000
_cell.length_c   1.000
_cell.angle_alpha   90.00
_cell.angle_beta   90.00
_cell.angle_gamma   90.00
#
_symmetry.space_group_name_H-M   'P 1'
#
loop_
_entity.id
_entity.type
_entity.pdbx_description
1 polymer ?
#
loop_
_entity_poly.entity_id
_entity_poly.type
_entity_poly.pdbx_seq_one_letter_code
_entity_poly.pdbx_strand_id
1 'polypeptide(L)'
;MMKDEVMIKSGVVNFVQQGEGLPVILTHGLAASLHDWDDLLPELAGAGYAGYALDLFGHGESHKPADHDEYTFDAVFEHFSAWIDSLNLADPLILIGHSLGGGLSLQYALLHPERVRALVLVNPFYDIRQLPPILQIAFRRKLLDTTLLEYLPYRVFRFFVDMSSVNFSIGQRRTHVMPKHIRYQTALDYTRAASGIYNIPRSLPNLIPELSRIQQPTLLLWGNRDQSLNPGSFPTVEQKLANVVASHTFPVCGHVPHQCHPEQLNPHVMEFLRDVTLKA
;
A
#
# COMPACT_ATOMS: atom_id res chain seq x y z
N MET A 1 15.29 -4.52 13.96
CA MET A 1 14.40 -3.49 13.38
C MET A 1 14.51 -2.27 14.27
N MET A 2 15.13 -1.19 13.81
CA MET A 2 15.12 0.09 14.51
C MET A 2 13.88 0.86 14.09
N LYS A 3 13.08 1.32 15.06
CA LYS A 3 12.03 2.30 14.84
C LYS A 3 12.69 3.68 14.82
N ASP A 4 12.42 4.44 13.79
CA ASP A 4 12.96 5.77 13.61
C ASP A 4 11.79 6.76 13.39
N GLU A 5 12.03 8.00 13.77
CA GLU A 5 11.11 9.10 13.50
C GLU A 5 11.88 10.25 12.88
N VAL A 6 11.29 10.87 11.89
CA VAL A 6 11.84 12.09 11.31
C VAL A 6 10.77 13.19 11.30
N MET A 7 11.18 14.39 11.67
CA MET A 7 10.35 15.58 11.58
C MET A 7 10.57 16.22 10.21
N ILE A 8 9.49 16.29 9.42
CA ILE A 8 9.45 17.03 8.16
C ILE A 8 8.48 18.22 8.30
N LYS A 9 8.38 19.06 7.29
CA LYS A 9 7.53 20.27 7.34
C LYS A 9 6.05 19.93 7.63
N SER A 10 5.54 18.83 7.11
CA SER A 10 4.15 18.36 7.28
C SER A 10 3.93 17.48 8.51
N GLY A 11 4.89 17.40 9.45
CA GLY A 11 4.76 16.67 10.71
C GLY A 11 5.73 15.50 10.85
N VAL A 12 5.51 14.67 11.87
CA VAL A 12 6.33 13.49 12.16
C VAL A 12 6.01 12.36 11.17
N VAL A 13 7.04 11.69 10.67
CA VAL A 13 6.94 10.42 9.96
C VAL A 13 7.56 9.33 10.81
N ASN A 14 6.76 8.33 11.18
CA ASN A 14 7.25 7.11 11.81
C ASN A 14 7.60 6.10 10.72
N PHE A 15 8.77 5.48 10.82
CA PHE A 15 9.21 4.48 9.87
C PHE A 15 10.13 3.46 10.53
N VAL A 16 10.44 2.39 9.83
CA VAL A 16 11.46 1.41 10.21
C VAL A 16 12.44 1.27 9.07
N GLN A 17 13.72 1.13 9.43
CA GLN A 17 14.77 0.73 8.50
C GLN A 17 15.30 -0.64 8.88
N GLN A 18 15.54 -1.49 7.86
CA GLN A 18 16.18 -2.78 8.05
C GLN A 18 17.07 -3.12 6.86
N GLY A 19 18.31 -3.57 7.16
CA GLY A 19 19.31 -3.91 6.16
C GLY A 19 20.14 -2.72 5.68
N GLU A 20 21.06 -3.02 4.78
CA GLU A 20 21.98 -2.08 4.14
C GLU A 20 22.05 -2.38 2.65
N GLY A 21 22.37 -1.39 1.81
CA GLY A 21 22.53 -1.53 0.37
C GLY A 21 21.53 -0.71 -0.43
N LEU A 22 21.05 -1.24 -1.57
CA LEU A 22 20.14 -0.51 -2.45
C LEU A 22 18.81 -0.21 -1.74
N PRO A 23 18.37 1.08 -1.70
CA PRO A 23 17.18 1.45 -0.97
C PRO A 23 15.88 0.97 -1.63
N VAL A 24 15.02 0.39 -0.80
CA VAL A 24 13.67 -0.07 -1.15
C VAL A 24 12.67 0.62 -0.23
N ILE A 25 11.79 1.41 -0.80
CA ILE A 25 10.72 2.12 -0.10
C ILE A 25 9.45 1.24 -0.12
N LEU A 26 8.89 0.96 1.06
CA LEU A 26 7.72 0.12 1.23
C LEU A 26 6.56 0.94 1.77
N THR A 27 5.46 1.00 1.01
CA THR A 27 4.32 1.88 1.29
C THR A 27 3.03 1.08 1.40
N HIS A 28 2.41 1.12 2.57
CA HIS A 28 1.18 0.38 2.89
C HIS A 28 -0.08 1.01 2.28
N GLY A 29 -1.21 0.30 2.40
CA GLY A 29 -2.53 0.74 1.95
C GLY A 29 -3.29 1.63 2.94
N LEU A 30 -4.50 2.04 2.54
CA LEU A 30 -5.42 2.81 3.39
C LEU A 30 -5.78 1.99 4.65
N ALA A 31 -5.75 2.64 5.81
CA ALA A 31 -6.04 2.06 7.13
C ALA A 31 -5.09 0.93 7.58
N ALA A 32 -3.95 0.75 6.90
CA ALA A 32 -2.88 -0.16 7.27
C ALA A 32 -1.74 0.58 8.01
N SER A 33 -0.59 -0.05 8.14
CA SER A 33 0.61 0.52 8.76
C SER A 33 1.88 -0.10 8.17
N LEU A 34 3.03 0.37 8.61
CA LEU A 34 4.34 -0.22 8.25
C LEU A 34 4.44 -1.73 8.51
N HIS A 35 3.57 -2.27 9.38
CA HIS A 35 3.49 -3.71 9.69
C HIS A 35 3.01 -4.58 8.52
N ASP A 36 2.50 -3.99 7.43
CA ASP A 36 2.21 -4.70 6.18
C ASP A 36 3.46 -5.41 5.63
N TRP A 37 4.66 -4.95 6.03
CA TRP A 37 5.94 -5.36 5.46
C TRP A 37 6.82 -6.16 6.42
N ASP A 38 6.29 -6.56 7.58
CA ASP A 38 7.05 -7.28 8.62
C ASP A 38 7.68 -8.59 8.09
N ASP A 39 7.03 -9.28 7.15
CA ASP A 39 7.54 -10.51 6.54
C ASP A 39 8.57 -10.25 5.41
N LEU A 40 8.45 -9.13 4.68
CA LEU A 40 9.34 -8.83 3.54
C LEU A 40 10.63 -8.12 3.97
N LEU A 41 10.61 -7.26 4.98
CA LEU A 41 11.77 -6.49 5.44
C LEU A 41 12.98 -7.38 5.80
N PRO A 42 12.83 -8.50 6.55
CA PRO A 42 13.96 -9.38 6.85
C PRO A 42 14.55 -10.06 5.60
N GLU A 43 13.72 -10.40 4.60
CA GLU A 43 14.18 -11.01 3.36
C GLU A 43 14.98 -10.01 2.51
N LEU A 44 14.51 -8.76 2.42
CA LEU A 44 15.24 -7.67 1.76
C LEU A 44 16.61 -7.45 2.41
N ALA A 45 16.65 -7.34 3.75
CA ALA A 45 17.89 -7.16 4.50
C ALA A 45 18.87 -8.32 4.28
N GLY A 46 18.38 -9.55 4.30
CA GLY A 46 19.19 -10.76 4.03
C GLY A 46 19.76 -10.83 2.61
N ALA A 47 19.14 -10.15 1.67
CA ALA A 47 19.56 -10.08 0.27
C ALA A 47 20.38 -8.83 -0.11
N GLY A 48 20.75 -7.99 0.87
CA GLY A 48 21.59 -6.82 0.65
C GLY A 48 20.85 -5.57 0.17
N TYR A 49 19.56 -5.46 0.51
CA TYR A 49 18.75 -4.25 0.31
C TYR A 49 18.54 -3.52 1.63
N ALA A 50 18.44 -2.20 1.58
CA ALA A 50 17.99 -1.38 2.69
C ALA A 50 16.49 -1.10 2.55
N GLY A 51 15.65 -1.83 3.29
CA GLY A 51 14.21 -1.63 3.30
C GLY A 51 13.79 -0.51 4.26
N TYR A 52 12.94 0.40 3.78
CA TYR A 52 12.36 1.52 4.53
C TYR A 52 10.83 1.42 4.45
N ALA A 53 10.18 1.06 5.54
CA ALA A 53 8.71 1.02 5.61
C ALA A 53 8.21 2.13 6.54
N LEU A 54 7.26 2.96 6.06
CA LEU A 54 6.72 4.09 6.81
C LEU A 54 5.27 3.85 7.21
N ASP A 55 4.84 4.60 8.22
CA ASP A 55 3.43 4.90 8.43
C ASP A 55 3.05 6.14 7.63
N LEU A 56 2.06 6.04 6.75
CA LEU A 56 1.58 7.17 5.95
C LEU A 56 0.91 8.25 6.84
N PHE A 57 0.83 9.46 6.32
CA PHE A 57 0.06 10.55 6.91
C PHE A 57 -1.35 10.08 7.34
N GLY A 58 -1.68 10.32 8.61
CA GLY A 58 -2.93 9.86 9.20
C GLY A 58 -2.93 8.43 9.72
N HIS A 59 -1.85 7.67 9.57
CA HIS A 59 -1.77 6.26 9.92
C HIS A 59 -0.73 6.00 11.02
N GLY A 60 -0.83 4.83 11.66
CA GLY A 60 0.14 4.31 12.63
C GLY A 60 0.55 5.33 13.69
N GLU A 61 1.84 5.62 13.77
CA GLU A 61 2.41 6.62 14.68
C GLU A 61 2.84 7.92 13.95
N SER A 62 2.58 8.04 12.64
CA SER A 62 2.83 9.26 11.88
C SER A 62 1.82 10.37 12.20
N HIS A 63 2.12 11.59 11.72
CA HIS A 63 1.31 12.78 11.94
C HIS A 63 -0.17 12.59 11.55
N LYS A 64 -1.06 13.04 12.42
CA LYS A 64 -2.53 12.98 12.28
C LYS A 64 -3.13 14.35 12.55
N PRO A 65 -3.40 15.17 11.52
CA PRO A 65 -4.11 16.43 11.72
C PRO A 65 -5.52 16.22 12.29
N ALA A 66 -5.98 17.20 13.09
CA ALA A 66 -7.31 17.17 13.65
C ALA A 66 -8.40 17.52 12.63
N ASP A 67 -8.05 18.30 11.60
CA ASP A 67 -8.97 18.69 10.55
C ASP A 67 -9.08 17.59 9.50
N HIS A 68 -10.27 17.03 9.34
CA HIS A 68 -10.55 15.97 8.39
C HIS A 68 -10.45 16.42 6.92
N ASP A 69 -10.54 17.69 6.63
CA ASP A 69 -10.41 18.23 5.28
C ASP A 69 -8.92 18.25 4.81
N GLU A 70 -7.96 18.10 5.73
CA GLU A 70 -6.54 17.94 5.40
C GLU A 70 -6.21 16.57 4.81
N TYR A 71 -7.07 15.55 4.99
CA TYR A 71 -6.82 14.20 4.50
C TYR A 71 -7.16 14.08 3.01
N THR A 72 -6.28 14.58 2.16
CA THR A 72 -6.37 14.48 0.71
C THR A 72 -5.25 13.59 0.16
N PHE A 73 -5.42 13.07 -1.06
CA PHE A 73 -4.35 12.32 -1.73
C PHE A 73 -3.08 13.16 -1.88
N ASP A 74 -3.23 14.44 -2.24
CA ASP A 74 -2.10 15.35 -2.41
C ASP A 74 -1.35 15.58 -1.10
N ALA A 75 -2.04 15.77 0.02
CA ALA A 75 -1.40 15.93 1.32
C ALA A 75 -0.61 14.66 1.73
N VAL A 76 -1.19 13.47 1.51
CA VAL A 76 -0.49 12.19 1.74
C VAL A 76 0.73 12.06 0.83
N PHE A 77 0.59 12.44 -0.44
CA PHE A 77 1.67 12.37 -1.41
C PHE A 77 2.81 13.35 -1.07
N GLU A 78 2.50 14.58 -0.71
CA GLU A 78 3.49 15.58 -0.27
C GLU A 78 4.24 15.10 0.98
N HIS A 79 3.54 14.53 1.95
CA HIS A 79 4.15 13.97 3.16
C HIS A 79 5.08 12.78 2.83
N PHE A 80 4.64 11.87 1.97
CA PHE A 80 5.41 10.74 1.48
C PHE A 80 6.67 11.18 0.70
N SER A 81 6.53 12.12 -0.24
CA SER A 81 7.64 12.63 -1.04
C SER A 81 8.67 13.38 -0.19
N ALA A 82 8.21 14.25 0.71
CA ALA A 82 9.09 14.98 1.63
C ALA A 82 9.84 14.05 2.60
N TRP A 83 9.22 12.94 3.00
CA TRP A 83 9.92 11.92 3.79
C TRP A 83 11.04 11.25 2.98
N ILE A 84 10.78 10.80 1.74
CA ILE A 84 11.81 10.23 0.87
C ILE A 84 12.98 11.21 0.71
N ASP A 85 12.68 12.49 0.49
CA ASP A 85 13.71 13.54 0.34
C ASP A 85 14.56 13.70 1.63
N SER A 86 13.92 13.60 2.80
CA SER A 86 14.59 13.74 4.10
C SER A 86 15.59 12.61 4.40
N LEU A 87 15.40 11.45 3.79
CA LEU A 87 16.29 10.30 3.99
C LEU A 87 17.62 10.43 3.24
N ASN A 88 17.75 11.38 2.29
CA ASN A 88 18.95 11.60 1.47
C ASN A 88 19.51 10.31 0.86
N LEU A 89 18.61 9.44 0.37
CA LEU A 89 18.95 8.14 -0.20
C LEU A 89 19.59 8.28 -1.58
N ALA A 90 20.49 7.36 -1.90
CA ALA A 90 21.02 7.24 -3.25
C ALA A 90 19.91 6.91 -4.24
N ASP A 91 19.87 7.59 -5.37
CA ASP A 91 18.97 7.30 -6.48
C ASP A 91 19.62 6.36 -7.50
N PRO A 92 18.83 5.61 -8.24
CA PRO A 92 17.37 5.50 -8.18
C PRO A 92 16.87 4.47 -7.15
N LEU A 93 15.67 4.71 -6.61
CA LEU A 93 15.01 3.91 -5.58
C LEU A 93 14.16 2.78 -6.19
N ILE A 94 13.93 1.72 -5.42
CA ILE A 94 12.86 0.75 -5.71
C ILE A 94 11.65 1.10 -4.84
N LEU A 95 10.46 1.17 -5.45
CA LEU A 95 9.23 1.45 -4.73
C LEU A 95 8.35 0.19 -4.73
N ILE A 96 7.94 -0.24 -3.53
CA ILE A 96 6.99 -1.33 -3.32
C ILE A 96 5.75 -0.74 -2.67
N GLY A 97 4.61 -0.76 -3.35
CA GLY A 97 3.39 -0.14 -2.85
C GLY A 97 2.18 -1.04 -2.90
N HIS A 98 1.45 -1.10 -1.78
CA HIS A 98 0.16 -1.79 -1.67
C HIS A 98 -0.99 -0.79 -1.74
N SER A 99 -2.02 -1.06 -2.54
CA SER A 99 -3.27 -0.29 -2.59
C SER A 99 -3.02 1.21 -2.76
N LEU A 100 -3.35 2.06 -1.77
CA LEU A 100 -3.02 3.50 -1.75
C LEU A 100 -1.53 3.74 -1.96
N GLY A 101 -0.66 2.96 -1.28
CA GLY A 101 0.78 3.01 -1.46
C GLY A 101 1.21 2.70 -2.90
N GLY A 102 0.49 1.84 -3.60
CA GLY A 102 0.68 1.59 -5.04
C GLY A 102 0.34 2.82 -5.89
N GLY A 103 -0.75 3.53 -5.56
CA GLY A 103 -1.11 4.80 -6.19
C GLY A 103 -0.06 5.89 -5.96
N LEU A 104 0.45 6.01 -4.73
CA LEU A 104 1.53 6.95 -4.39
C LEU A 104 2.83 6.62 -5.13
N SER A 105 3.19 5.34 -5.24
CA SER A 105 4.36 4.88 -6.00
C SER A 105 4.25 5.21 -7.49
N LEU A 106 3.07 5.01 -8.09
CA LEU A 106 2.81 5.42 -9.48
C LEU A 106 2.93 6.94 -9.67
N GLN A 107 2.32 7.72 -8.77
CA GLN A 107 2.41 9.19 -8.81
C GLN A 107 3.86 9.68 -8.66
N TYR A 108 4.64 9.05 -7.76
CA TYR A 108 6.04 9.39 -7.56
C TYR A 108 6.88 9.08 -8.81
N ALA A 109 6.66 7.92 -9.44
CA ALA A 109 7.34 7.55 -10.66
C ALA A 109 6.99 8.46 -11.86
N LEU A 110 5.77 9.02 -11.90
CA LEU A 110 5.37 10.00 -12.91
C LEU A 110 6.04 11.35 -12.73
N LEU A 111 6.25 11.81 -11.50
CA LEU A 111 6.81 13.12 -11.18
C LEU A 111 8.33 13.11 -11.08
N HIS A 112 8.93 11.97 -10.69
CA HIS A 112 10.36 11.80 -10.44
C HIS A 112 10.89 10.53 -11.13
N PRO A 113 10.70 10.37 -12.46
CA PRO A 113 11.05 9.13 -13.17
C PRO A 113 12.53 8.77 -13.06
N GLU A 114 13.43 9.76 -12.96
CA GLU A 114 14.87 9.59 -12.81
C GLU A 114 15.27 9.03 -11.44
N ARG A 115 14.43 9.20 -10.43
CA ARG A 115 14.65 8.72 -9.05
C ARG A 115 14.13 7.30 -8.82
N VAL A 116 13.43 6.71 -9.77
CA VAL A 116 12.80 5.40 -9.61
C VAL A 116 13.46 4.37 -10.53
N ARG A 117 14.06 3.35 -9.93
CA ARG A 117 14.66 2.21 -10.62
C ARG A 117 13.62 1.20 -11.09
N ALA A 118 12.70 0.84 -10.21
CA ALA A 118 11.69 -0.19 -10.45
C ALA A 118 10.47 -0.02 -9.54
N LEU A 119 9.35 -0.63 -9.94
CA LEU A 119 8.09 -0.64 -9.19
C LEU A 119 7.65 -2.06 -8.90
N VAL A 120 7.20 -2.31 -7.67
CA VAL A 120 6.41 -3.50 -7.29
C VAL A 120 5.06 -3.01 -6.79
N LEU A 121 4.00 -3.37 -7.50
CA LEU A 121 2.65 -2.90 -7.22
C LEU A 121 1.76 -4.06 -6.79
N VAL A 122 1.27 -3.97 -5.54
CA VAL A 122 0.38 -4.98 -4.95
C VAL A 122 -1.02 -4.39 -4.87
N ASN A 123 -1.96 -4.91 -5.66
CA ASN A 123 -3.35 -4.42 -5.73
C ASN A 123 -3.42 -2.87 -5.77
N PRO A 124 -2.75 -2.16 -6.72
CA PRO A 124 -2.60 -0.71 -6.68
C PRO A 124 -3.93 0.02 -6.84
N PHE A 125 -4.13 1.08 -6.04
CA PHE A 125 -5.29 1.97 -6.09
C PHE A 125 -4.94 3.25 -6.85
N TYR A 126 -5.32 3.34 -8.11
CA TYR A 126 -4.93 4.39 -9.06
C TYR A 126 -6.11 5.14 -9.68
N ASP A 127 -7.34 4.76 -9.35
CA ASP A 127 -8.57 5.41 -9.82
C ASP A 127 -9.74 5.07 -8.88
N ILE A 128 -10.52 6.06 -8.50
CA ILE A 128 -11.70 5.88 -7.62
C ILE A 128 -12.73 4.89 -8.22
N ARG A 129 -12.75 4.71 -9.55
CA ARG A 129 -13.63 3.76 -10.23
C ARG A 129 -13.31 2.31 -9.94
N GLN A 130 -12.16 2.00 -9.34
CA GLN A 130 -11.82 0.67 -8.85
C GLN A 130 -12.67 0.27 -7.63
N LEU A 131 -13.18 1.23 -6.86
CA LEU A 131 -14.06 0.96 -5.73
C LEU A 131 -15.42 0.40 -6.19
N PRO A 132 -16.10 -0.39 -5.35
CA PRO A 132 -17.49 -0.76 -5.59
C PRO A 132 -18.38 0.48 -5.81
N PRO A 133 -19.39 0.43 -6.73
CA PRO A 133 -20.19 1.61 -7.11
C PRO A 133 -20.84 2.34 -5.93
N ILE A 134 -21.27 1.59 -4.90
CA ILE A 134 -21.87 2.18 -3.70
C ILE A 134 -20.86 3.05 -2.93
N LEU A 135 -19.60 2.60 -2.84
CA LEU A 135 -18.54 3.38 -2.18
C LEU A 135 -18.15 4.59 -3.02
N GLN A 136 -18.10 4.48 -4.36
CA GLN A 136 -17.88 5.63 -5.24
C GLN A 136 -18.91 6.73 -4.99
N ILE A 137 -20.20 6.37 -4.89
CA ILE A 137 -21.29 7.32 -4.61
C ILE A 137 -21.13 7.91 -3.21
N ALA A 138 -20.86 7.07 -2.20
CA ALA A 138 -20.72 7.49 -0.82
C ALA A 138 -19.58 8.51 -0.65
N PHE A 139 -18.43 8.25 -1.25
CA PHE A 139 -17.30 9.18 -1.22
C PHE A 139 -17.58 10.48 -1.99
N ARG A 140 -18.09 10.41 -3.23
CA ARG A 140 -18.38 11.61 -4.05
C ARG A 140 -19.40 12.54 -3.41
N ARG A 141 -20.40 12.00 -2.72
CA ARG A 141 -21.49 12.79 -2.13
C ARG A 141 -21.25 13.17 -0.67
N LYS A 142 -20.08 12.87 -0.10
CA LYS A 142 -19.80 13.07 1.35
C LYS A 142 -20.90 12.47 2.26
N LEU A 143 -21.47 11.31 1.87
CA LEU A 143 -22.55 10.67 2.61
C LEU A 143 -22.07 9.97 3.89
N LEU A 144 -20.77 9.72 4.00
CA LEU A 144 -20.15 9.11 5.18
C LEU A 144 -19.57 10.23 6.04
N ASP A 145 -20.12 10.36 7.25
CA ASP A 145 -19.47 11.12 8.31
C ASP A 145 -18.41 10.23 8.95
N THR A 146 -17.16 10.46 8.57
CA THR A 146 -16.04 9.63 9.03
C THR A 146 -15.69 9.87 10.50
N THR A 147 -16.16 10.98 11.10
CA THR A 147 -15.92 11.27 12.54
C THR A 147 -16.50 10.20 13.45
N LEU A 148 -17.59 9.55 13.04
CA LEU A 148 -18.22 8.49 13.82
C LEU A 148 -17.31 7.26 13.98
N LEU A 149 -16.34 7.05 13.08
CA LEU A 149 -15.41 5.94 13.15
C LEU A 149 -14.43 6.04 14.32
N GLU A 150 -14.17 7.25 14.82
CA GLU A 150 -13.30 7.50 15.99
C GLU A 150 -13.84 6.87 17.28
N TYR A 151 -15.15 6.71 17.34
CA TYR A 151 -15.82 6.18 18.53
C TYR A 151 -16.00 4.65 18.46
N LEU A 152 -15.59 4.01 17.36
CA LEU A 152 -15.73 2.56 17.23
C LEU A 152 -14.64 1.84 18.04
N PRO A 153 -15.03 0.94 18.96
CA PRO A 153 -14.07 0.18 19.74
C PRO A 153 -13.34 -0.86 18.88
N TYR A 154 -12.12 -1.22 19.25
CA TYR A 154 -11.31 -2.27 18.63
C TYR A 154 -12.11 -3.53 18.28
N ARG A 155 -13.03 -3.96 19.16
CA ARG A 155 -13.83 -5.18 18.93
C ARG A 155 -14.69 -5.11 17.66
N VAL A 156 -15.13 -3.91 17.28
CA VAL A 156 -15.91 -3.70 16.04
C VAL A 156 -15.02 -3.85 14.82
N PHE A 157 -13.86 -3.19 14.81
CA PHE A 157 -12.88 -3.36 13.73
C PHE A 157 -12.44 -4.82 13.62
N ARG A 158 -12.15 -5.47 14.74
CA ARG A 158 -11.80 -6.89 14.78
C ARG A 158 -12.89 -7.77 14.17
N PHE A 159 -14.14 -7.51 14.48
CA PHE A 159 -15.27 -8.24 13.90
C PHE A 159 -15.31 -8.08 12.37
N PHE A 160 -15.14 -6.86 11.86
CA PHE A 160 -15.13 -6.61 10.42
C PHE A 160 -13.93 -7.30 9.73
N VAL A 161 -12.75 -7.24 10.31
CA VAL A 161 -11.55 -7.93 9.79
C VAL A 161 -11.75 -9.45 9.80
N ASP A 162 -12.29 -10.00 10.88
CA ASP A 162 -12.57 -11.44 10.95
C ASP A 162 -13.59 -11.87 9.90
N MET A 163 -14.66 -11.08 9.70
CA MET A 163 -15.69 -11.36 8.69
C MET A 163 -15.16 -11.26 7.26
N SER A 164 -14.38 -10.22 6.95
CA SER A 164 -13.79 -10.03 5.61
C SER A 164 -12.74 -11.09 5.25
N SER A 165 -12.11 -11.69 6.26
CA SER A 165 -11.09 -12.73 6.07
C SER A 165 -11.66 -14.16 5.93
N VAL A 166 -12.98 -14.38 6.13
CA VAL A 166 -13.58 -15.72 6.02
C VAL A 166 -13.69 -16.15 4.57
N ASN A 167 -13.22 -17.37 4.30
CA ASN A 167 -13.43 -18.01 3.01
C ASN A 167 -14.85 -18.63 2.97
N PHE A 168 -15.71 -18.13 2.08
CA PHE A 168 -17.08 -18.60 1.89
C PHE A 168 -17.21 -19.65 0.76
N SER A 169 -16.18 -20.44 0.48
CA SER A 169 -16.30 -21.50 -0.54
C SER A 169 -17.34 -22.53 -0.11
N ILE A 170 -18.32 -22.78 -0.99
CA ILE A 170 -19.41 -23.73 -0.77
C ILE A 170 -18.81 -25.15 -0.61
N GLY A 171 -19.17 -25.86 0.46
CA GLY A 171 -18.73 -27.22 0.73
C GLY A 171 -17.39 -27.35 1.47
N GLN A 172 -16.72 -26.28 1.79
CA GLN A 172 -15.48 -26.29 2.61
C GLN A 172 -15.71 -25.77 4.02
N ARG A 173 -14.85 -26.20 4.97
CA ARG A 173 -14.86 -25.61 6.31
C ARG A 173 -14.56 -24.11 6.20
N ARG A 174 -15.29 -23.30 6.95
CA ARG A 174 -15.01 -21.87 7.07
C ARG A 174 -13.61 -21.70 7.67
N THR A 175 -12.67 -21.26 6.87
CA THR A 175 -11.30 -20.95 7.27
C THR A 175 -11.05 -19.46 7.01
N HIS A 176 -10.22 -18.85 7.84
CA HIS A 176 -9.76 -17.50 7.54
C HIS A 176 -8.63 -17.59 6.52
N VAL A 177 -8.68 -16.76 5.49
CA VAL A 177 -7.58 -16.62 4.51
C VAL A 177 -6.39 -15.92 5.16
N MET A 178 -6.69 -14.95 6.04
CA MET A 178 -5.69 -14.16 6.75
C MET A 178 -5.30 -14.83 8.08
N PRO A 179 -4.01 -15.02 8.41
CA PRO A 179 -3.54 -15.53 9.68
C PRO A 179 -4.07 -14.75 10.90
N LYS A 180 -4.18 -15.41 12.06
CA LYS A 180 -4.77 -14.80 13.26
C LYS A 180 -4.00 -13.56 13.72
N HIS A 181 -2.66 -13.60 13.70
CA HIS A 181 -1.82 -12.48 14.12
C HIS A 181 -1.97 -11.28 13.18
N ILE A 182 -2.04 -11.52 11.86
CA ILE A 182 -2.29 -10.46 10.87
C ILE A 182 -3.66 -9.82 11.09
N ARG A 183 -4.73 -10.61 11.28
CA ARG A 183 -6.07 -10.07 11.58
C ARG A 183 -6.10 -9.24 12.87
N TYR A 184 -5.29 -9.62 13.87
CA TYR A 184 -5.14 -8.83 15.09
C TYR A 184 -4.46 -7.50 14.80
N GLN A 185 -3.33 -7.52 14.08
CA GLN A 185 -2.58 -6.32 13.71
C GLN A 185 -3.42 -5.39 12.84
N THR A 186 -4.04 -5.89 11.78
CA THR A 186 -4.93 -5.08 10.91
C THR A 186 -6.05 -4.38 11.70
N ALA A 187 -6.65 -5.07 12.67
CA ALA A 187 -7.67 -4.45 13.51
C ALA A 187 -7.11 -3.36 14.45
N LEU A 188 -5.86 -3.52 14.92
CA LEU A 188 -5.15 -2.47 15.66
C LEU A 188 -4.85 -1.26 14.79
N ASP A 189 -4.39 -1.50 13.56
CA ASP A 189 -4.06 -0.44 12.61
C ASP A 189 -5.29 0.42 12.28
N TYR A 190 -6.45 -0.21 12.11
CA TYR A 190 -7.71 0.51 11.95
C TYR A 190 -8.06 1.41 13.14
N THR A 191 -7.73 1.00 14.37
CA THR A 191 -7.96 1.85 15.55
C THR A 191 -6.92 2.96 15.73
N ARG A 192 -5.74 2.80 15.12
CA ARG A 192 -4.64 3.78 15.19
C ARG A 192 -4.68 4.79 14.06
N ALA A 193 -5.35 4.46 12.96
CA ALA A 193 -5.55 5.39 11.87
C ALA A 193 -6.56 6.48 12.26
N ALA A 194 -6.29 7.71 11.84
CA ALA A 194 -7.27 8.79 12.00
C ALA A 194 -8.49 8.53 11.12
N SER A 195 -9.67 8.86 11.58
CA SER A 195 -10.90 8.67 10.81
C SER A 195 -10.95 9.51 9.53
N GLY A 196 -10.22 10.63 9.49
CA GLY A 196 -10.06 11.50 8.32
C GLY A 196 -9.47 10.80 7.10
N ILE A 197 -8.67 9.71 7.26
CA ILE A 197 -8.06 9.01 6.12
C ILE A 197 -9.09 8.50 5.11
N TYR A 198 -10.32 8.22 5.52
CA TYR A 198 -11.38 7.79 4.61
C TYR A 198 -11.88 8.91 3.69
N ASN A 199 -11.37 10.15 3.82
CA ASN A 199 -11.57 11.22 2.85
C ASN A 199 -10.59 11.14 1.67
N ILE A 200 -9.41 10.51 1.84
CA ILE A 200 -8.36 10.41 0.82
C ILE A 200 -8.89 9.91 -0.54
N PRO A 201 -9.73 8.85 -0.62
CA PRO A 201 -10.24 8.39 -1.91
C PRO A 201 -11.04 9.42 -2.72
N ARG A 202 -11.56 10.48 -2.07
CA ARG A 202 -12.32 11.54 -2.74
C ARG A 202 -11.47 12.38 -3.70
N SER A 203 -10.20 12.56 -3.35
CA SER A 203 -9.22 13.37 -4.10
C SER A 203 -8.23 12.52 -4.89
N LEU A 204 -8.41 11.18 -4.90
CA LEU A 204 -7.53 10.30 -5.67
C LEU A 204 -7.57 10.68 -7.16
N PRO A 205 -6.42 10.99 -7.77
CA PRO A 205 -6.35 11.29 -9.20
C PRO A 205 -6.68 10.06 -10.04
N ASN A 206 -7.19 10.27 -11.26
CA ASN A 206 -7.25 9.22 -12.26
C ASN A 206 -5.89 9.12 -12.95
N LEU A 207 -5.08 8.15 -12.58
CA LEU A 207 -3.74 7.97 -13.16
C LEU A 207 -3.74 7.23 -14.50
N ILE A 208 -4.86 6.63 -14.92
CA ILE A 208 -4.94 5.81 -16.14
C ILE A 208 -4.37 6.49 -17.40
N PRO A 209 -4.66 7.77 -17.68
CA PRO A 209 -4.13 8.43 -18.87
C PRO A 209 -2.60 8.59 -18.89
N GLU A 210 -1.98 8.62 -17.70
CA GLU A 210 -0.56 8.89 -17.51
C GLU A 210 0.29 7.63 -17.39
N LEU A 211 -0.32 6.45 -17.14
CA LEU A 211 0.40 5.19 -16.87
C LEU A 211 1.42 4.82 -17.95
N SER A 212 1.14 5.13 -19.23
CA SER A 212 2.06 4.84 -20.35
C SER A 212 3.37 5.64 -20.31
N ARG A 213 3.44 6.69 -19.49
CA ARG A 213 4.66 7.50 -19.29
C ARG A 213 5.65 6.83 -18.33
N ILE A 214 5.20 5.86 -17.53
CA ILE A 214 6.02 5.12 -16.58
C ILE A 214 6.81 4.06 -17.36
N GLN A 215 8.13 4.28 -17.47
CA GLN A 215 9.05 3.42 -18.23
C GLN A 215 9.80 2.43 -17.32
N GLN A 216 9.70 2.58 -16.01
CA GLN A 216 10.38 1.74 -15.05
C GLN A 216 9.88 0.30 -15.12
N PRO A 217 10.79 -0.68 -15.05
CA PRO A 217 10.40 -2.07 -14.95
C PRO A 217 9.45 -2.27 -13.77
N THR A 218 8.32 -2.91 -14.04
CA THR A 218 7.25 -3.05 -13.05
C THR A 218 6.86 -4.51 -12.88
N LEU A 219 6.77 -4.94 -11.61
CA LEU A 219 6.14 -6.19 -11.19
C LEU A 219 4.73 -5.90 -10.68
N LEU A 220 3.74 -6.63 -11.19
CA LEU A 220 2.34 -6.54 -10.76
C LEU A 220 1.93 -7.80 -9.99
N LEU A 221 1.35 -7.60 -8.81
CA LEU A 221 0.92 -8.67 -7.91
C LEU A 221 -0.51 -8.40 -7.44
N TRP A 222 -1.43 -9.36 -7.60
CA TRP A 222 -2.81 -9.16 -7.18
C TRP A 222 -3.53 -10.41 -6.68
N GLY A 223 -4.41 -10.17 -5.70
CA GLY A 223 -5.36 -11.15 -5.23
C GLY A 223 -6.62 -11.14 -6.10
N ASN A 224 -6.97 -12.28 -6.67
CA ASN A 224 -8.07 -12.42 -7.62
C ASN A 224 -9.48 -12.29 -6.98
N ARG A 225 -9.53 -12.37 -5.62
CA ARG A 225 -10.76 -12.23 -4.83
C ARG A 225 -10.84 -10.90 -4.09
N ASP A 226 -10.19 -9.87 -4.63
CA ASP A 226 -10.23 -8.53 -4.06
C ASP A 226 -11.68 -8.01 -4.01
N GLN A 227 -12.14 -7.64 -2.81
CA GLN A 227 -13.46 -7.06 -2.57
C GLN A 227 -13.39 -5.56 -2.30
N SER A 228 -12.19 -5.03 -2.08
CA SER A 228 -11.93 -3.61 -1.86
C SER A 228 -11.81 -2.86 -3.17
N LEU A 229 -11.06 -3.44 -4.12
CA LEU A 229 -10.90 -2.93 -5.47
C LEU A 229 -11.44 -3.97 -6.46
N ASN A 230 -12.15 -3.51 -7.49
CA ASN A 230 -12.69 -4.40 -8.52
C ASN A 230 -11.55 -5.10 -9.28
N PRO A 231 -11.43 -6.45 -9.22
CA PRO A 231 -10.38 -7.18 -9.93
C PRO A 231 -10.38 -6.97 -11.44
N GLY A 232 -11.53 -6.63 -12.03
CA GLY A 232 -11.64 -6.27 -13.45
C GLY A 232 -10.89 -5.01 -13.85
N SER A 233 -10.41 -4.22 -12.89
CA SER A 233 -9.57 -3.04 -13.14
C SER A 233 -8.07 -3.36 -13.30
N PHE A 234 -7.61 -4.51 -12.81
CA PHE A 234 -6.19 -4.86 -12.84
C PHE A 234 -5.61 -5.03 -14.25
N PRO A 235 -6.30 -5.66 -15.23
CA PRO A 235 -5.84 -5.69 -16.61
C PRO A 235 -5.59 -4.30 -17.21
N THR A 236 -6.27 -3.26 -16.71
CA THR A 236 -6.08 -1.89 -17.21
C THR A 236 -4.68 -1.37 -16.87
N VAL A 237 -4.20 -1.53 -15.64
CA VAL A 237 -2.85 -1.09 -15.28
C VAL A 237 -1.79 -1.90 -16.01
N GLU A 238 -1.99 -3.21 -16.14
CA GLU A 238 -1.10 -4.10 -16.87
C GLU A 238 -0.94 -3.70 -18.35
N GLN A 239 -2.05 -3.35 -19.01
CA GLN A 239 -2.03 -2.95 -20.42
C GLN A 239 -1.53 -1.52 -20.65
N LYS A 240 -1.64 -0.64 -19.66
CA LYS A 240 -1.30 0.78 -19.80
C LYS A 240 0.12 1.11 -19.38
N LEU A 241 0.72 0.38 -18.46
CA LEU A 241 2.13 0.56 -18.12
C LEU A 241 3.01 0.15 -19.30
N ALA A 242 4.06 0.95 -19.56
CA ALA A 242 4.92 0.73 -20.71
C ALA A 242 5.86 -0.48 -20.55
N ASN A 243 6.21 -0.85 -19.32
CA ASN A 243 7.25 -1.86 -19.04
C ASN A 243 6.84 -2.79 -17.87
N VAL A 244 5.79 -3.59 -18.08
CA VAL A 244 5.44 -4.69 -17.16
C VAL A 244 6.33 -5.89 -17.46
N VAL A 245 7.25 -6.18 -16.53
CA VAL A 245 8.21 -7.30 -16.65
C VAL A 245 7.55 -8.61 -16.29
N ALA A 246 6.72 -8.62 -15.24
CA ALA A 246 5.97 -9.78 -14.80
C ALA A 246 4.67 -9.38 -14.11
N SER A 247 3.69 -10.27 -14.15
CA SER A 247 2.40 -10.11 -13.50
C SER A 247 1.97 -11.47 -12.92
N HIS A 248 1.63 -11.48 -11.63
CA HIS A 248 1.20 -12.69 -10.93
C HIS A 248 -0.12 -12.47 -10.20
N THR A 249 -1.01 -13.46 -10.31
CA THR A 249 -2.30 -13.46 -9.62
C THR A 249 -2.36 -14.55 -8.56
N PHE A 250 -2.94 -14.21 -7.42
CA PHE A 250 -3.15 -15.13 -6.29
C PHE A 250 -4.64 -15.50 -6.22
N PRO A 251 -5.02 -16.70 -6.73
CA PRO A 251 -6.44 -17.03 -6.99
C PRO A 251 -7.30 -17.14 -5.72
N VAL A 252 -6.69 -17.38 -4.56
CA VAL A 252 -7.39 -17.52 -3.29
C VAL A 252 -7.30 -16.28 -2.39
N CYS A 253 -6.51 -15.27 -2.78
CA CYS A 253 -6.28 -14.07 -2.01
C CYS A 253 -7.23 -12.94 -2.39
N GLY A 254 -7.54 -12.10 -1.40
CA GLY A 254 -8.22 -10.82 -1.54
C GLY A 254 -7.25 -9.65 -1.72
N HIS A 255 -7.55 -8.55 -1.04
CA HIS A 255 -6.86 -7.28 -1.18
C HIS A 255 -5.41 -7.26 -0.65
N VAL A 256 -5.04 -8.16 0.26
CA VAL A 256 -3.76 -8.17 0.98
C VAL A 256 -2.97 -9.48 0.76
N PRO A 257 -2.62 -9.84 -0.51
CA PRO A 257 -1.93 -11.10 -0.80
C PRO A 257 -0.55 -11.18 -0.11
N HIS A 258 0.14 -10.07 0.08
CA HIS A 258 1.43 -9.97 0.76
C HIS A 258 1.37 -10.34 2.26
N GLN A 259 0.22 -10.14 2.89
CA GLN A 259 0.00 -10.54 4.29
C GLN A 259 -0.62 -11.94 4.41
N CYS A 260 -1.44 -12.36 3.43
CA CYS A 260 -2.10 -13.67 3.46
C CYS A 260 -1.17 -14.81 3.09
N HIS A 261 -0.27 -14.58 2.15
CA HIS A 261 0.62 -15.59 1.56
C HIS A 261 2.00 -15.00 1.26
N PRO A 262 2.72 -14.45 2.27
CA PRO A 262 4.06 -13.90 2.07
C PRO A 262 5.02 -14.95 1.49
N GLU A 263 4.90 -16.23 1.88
CA GLU A 263 5.69 -17.34 1.38
C GLU A 263 5.52 -17.60 -0.13
N GLN A 264 4.42 -17.15 -0.73
CA GLN A 264 4.18 -17.25 -2.17
C GLN A 264 4.52 -15.95 -2.90
N LEU A 265 4.29 -14.80 -2.25
CA LEU A 265 4.47 -13.49 -2.88
C LEU A 265 5.93 -13.03 -2.83
N ASN A 266 6.60 -13.13 -1.69
CA ASN A 266 7.95 -12.62 -1.49
C ASN A 266 8.97 -13.22 -2.49
N PRO A 267 8.94 -14.51 -2.85
CA PRO A 267 9.84 -15.04 -3.88
C PRO A 267 9.77 -14.30 -5.21
N HIS A 268 8.56 -13.91 -5.66
CA HIS A 268 8.41 -13.13 -6.91
C HIS A 268 9.00 -11.74 -6.78
N VAL A 269 8.83 -11.09 -5.62
CA VAL A 269 9.47 -9.80 -5.33
C VAL A 269 10.99 -9.94 -5.37
N MET A 270 11.55 -10.90 -4.64
CA MET A 270 12.99 -11.09 -4.53
C MET A 270 13.65 -11.47 -5.87
N GLU A 271 12.99 -12.28 -6.69
CA GLU A 271 13.44 -12.60 -8.05
C GLU A 271 13.48 -11.35 -8.93
N PHE A 272 12.38 -10.59 -8.96
CA PHE A 272 12.29 -9.34 -9.71
C PHE A 272 13.34 -8.32 -9.29
N LEU A 273 13.55 -8.11 -7.98
CA LEU A 273 14.55 -7.17 -7.46
C LEU A 273 15.96 -7.55 -7.90
N ARG A 274 16.31 -8.84 -7.83
CA ARG A 274 17.60 -9.34 -8.31
C ARG A 274 17.80 -9.03 -9.80
N ASP A 275 16.78 -9.29 -10.62
CA ASP A 275 16.84 -9.07 -12.07
C ASP A 275 17.04 -7.61 -12.46
N VAL A 276 16.34 -6.68 -11.79
CA VAL A 276 16.46 -5.25 -12.08
C VAL A 276 17.72 -4.63 -11.48
N THR A 277 18.36 -5.29 -10.51
CA THR A 277 19.63 -4.86 -9.94
C THR A 277 20.82 -5.31 -10.78
N LEU A 278 20.78 -6.53 -11.35
CA LEU A 278 21.87 -7.08 -12.16
C LEU A 278 21.95 -6.48 -13.56
N LYS A 279 20.85 -5.91 -14.08
CA LYS A 279 20.77 -5.33 -15.43
C LYS A 279 21.09 -3.82 -15.46
N ALA A 280 21.38 -3.23 -14.34
CA ALA A 280 21.76 -1.82 -14.17
C ALA A 280 23.29 -1.71 -14.03
#